data_71b72b150d4c3843fe919f282e5492f0
#
_entry.id   71b72b150d4c3843fe919f282e5492f0
#
_cell.length_a   1.000
_cell.length_b   1.000
_cell.length_c   1.000
_cell.angle_alpha   90.00
_cell.angle_beta   90.00
_cell.angle_gamma   90.00
#
_symmetry.space_group_name_H-M   'P 1'
#
loop_
_entity.id
_entity.type
_entity.pdbx_description
1 polymer ?
#
loop_
_entity_poly.entity_id
_entity_poly.type
_entity_poly.pdbx_seq_one_letter_code
_entity_poly.pdbx_strand_id
1 'polypeptide(L)'
;MSMKALLINMIKRKDELTKVVGPIEGGKGEISRELLIEGDELKNKAKVFAKLTVPVGASVGLHEHTDDYEVYYILSGKGKVLDNGEVVEVGAGDVVYAIDTEHYIENSGDEDLVFLAVIVNL
;
A
#
# COMPACT_ATOMS: atom_id res chain seq x y z
N MET A 1 -32.89 6.87 -11.47
CA MET A 1 -31.78 6.01 -11.05
C MET A 1 -31.76 4.77 -11.93
N SER A 2 -30.59 4.35 -12.36
CA SER A 2 -30.49 3.15 -13.17
C SER A 2 -30.68 1.90 -12.30
N MET A 3 -31.21 0.85 -12.90
CA MET A 3 -31.34 -0.44 -12.23
C MET A 3 -29.99 -0.97 -11.76
N LYS A 4 -28.93 -0.66 -12.49
CA LYS A 4 -27.57 -1.07 -12.14
C LYS A 4 -27.14 -0.55 -10.77
N ALA A 5 -27.50 0.69 -10.43
CA ALA A 5 -27.16 1.25 -9.13
C ALA A 5 -27.80 0.50 -7.98
N LEU A 6 -28.96 -0.11 -8.20
CA LEU A 6 -29.65 -0.91 -7.20
C LEU A 6 -28.99 -2.28 -6.96
N LEU A 7 -28.12 -2.70 -7.91
CA LEU A 7 -27.47 -4.01 -7.86
C LEU A 7 -26.04 -3.95 -7.33
N ILE A 8 -25.55 -2.76 -6.98
CA ILE A 8 -24.19 -2.61 -6.46
C ILE A 8 -24.15 -3.12 -5.02
N ASN A 9 -23.34 -4.10 -4.78
CA ASN A 9 -23.09 -4.63 -3.46
C ASN A 9 -22.14 -3.69 -2.69
N MET A 10 -22.43 -3.46 -1.42
CA MET A 10 -21.54 -2.71 -0.54
C MET A 10 -20.37 -3.56 -0.05
N ILE A 11 -20.52 -4.87 -0.13
CA ILE A 11 -19.55 -5.81 0.43
C ILE A 11 -18.76 -6.46 -0.71
N LYS A 12 -17.45 -6.43 -0.58
CA LYS A 12 -16.53 -7.21 -1.40
C LYS A 12 -15.97 -8.33 -0.55
N ARG A 13 -16.05 -9.55 -1.05
CA ARG A 13 -15.45 -10.69 -0.34
C ARG A 13 -13.98 -10.79 -0.68
N LYS A 14 -13.19 -11.34 0.24
CA LYS A 14 -11.73 -11.41 0.11
C LYS A 14 -11.25 -12.09 -1.18
N ASP A 15 -11.98 -13.07 -1.68
CA ASP A 15 -11.64 -13.81 -2.89
C ASP A 15 -12.12 -13.12 -4.17
N GLU A 16 -12.84 -12.01 -4.04
CA GLU A 16 -13.27 -11.19 -5.18
C GLU A 16 -12.29 -10.05 -5.47
N LEU A 17 -11.33 -9.79 -4.57
CA LEU A 17 -10.39 -8.67 -4.72
C LEU A 17 -9.40 -8.95 -5.84
N THR A 18 -9.12 -7.92 -6.63
CA THR A 18 -8.07 -7.99 -7.65
C THR A 18 -6.72 -8.10 -6.95
N LYS A 19 -5.93 -9.08 -7.34
CA LYS A 19 -4.60 -9.30 -6.80
C LYS A 19 -3.56 -9.13 -7.91
N VAL A 20 -2.57 -8.29 -7.66
CA VAL A 20 -1.45 -8.03 -8.57
C VAL A 20 -0.16 -8.41 -7.85
N VAL A 21 0.71 -9.16 -8.51
CA VAL A 21 1.99 -9.60 -7.94
C VAL A 21 3.11 -9.11 -8.83
N GLY A 22 4.11 -8.48 -8.24
CA GLY A 22 5.27 -8.01 -8.98
C GLY A 22 6.10 -7.01 -8.18
N PRO A 23 7.22 -6.55 -8.75
CA PRO A 23 8.04 -5.51 -8.11
C PRO A 23 7.31 -4.18 -8.08
N ILE A 24 7.62 -3.35 -7.09
CA ILE A 24 7.06 -2.00 -6.94
C ILE A 24 8.19 -0.99 -6.84
N GLU A 25 8.14 0.05 -7.69
CA GLU A 25 9.07 1.17 -7.68
C GLU A 25 10.55 0.73 -7.77
N GLY A 26 10.82 -0.32 -8.53
CA GLY A 26 12.19 -0.82 -8.69
C GLY A 26 12.75 -1.53 -7.46
N GLY A 27 11.91 -1.86 -6.49
CA GLY A 27 12.33 -2.60 -5.30
C GLY A 27 12.63 -4.06 -5.57
N LYS A 28 12.99 -4.77 -4.51
CA LYS A 28 13.38 -6.17 -4.59
C LYS A 28 12.17 -7.08 -4.40
N GLY A 29 12.20 -8.20 -5.13
CA GLY A 29 11.22 -9.27 -4.96
C GLY A 29 9.86 -8.93 -5.52
N GLU A 30 8.93 -9.85 -5.29
CA GLU A 30 7.57 -9.73 -5.77
C GLU A 30 6.64 -9.45 -4.60
N ILE A 31 5.92 -8.34 -4.70
CA ILE A 31 4.98 -7.89 -3.66
C ILE A 31 3.57 -8.18 -4.15
N SER A 32 2.74 -8.75 -3.28
CA SER A 32 1.32 -8.93 -3.56
C SER A 32 0.57 -7.67 -3.17
N ARG A 33 -0.28 -7.19 -4.06
CA ARG A 33 -1.21 -6.09 -3.81
C ARG A 33 -2.63 -6.61 -3.99
N GLU A 34 -3.42 -6.53 -2.93
CA GLU A 34 -4.85 -6.78 -3.02
C GLU A 34 -5.55 -5.41 -3.07
N LEU A 35 -6.20 -5.13 -4.19
CA LEU A 35 -6.84 -3.83 -4.41
C LEU A 35 -8.19 -3.84 -3.69
N LEU A 36 -8.30 -3.08 -2.59
CA LEU A 36 -9.49 -3.06 -1.75
C LEU A 36 -10.61 -2.29 -2.44
N ILE A 37 -10.28 -1.16 -3.01
CA ILE A 37 -11.10 -0.45 -3.99
C ILE A 37 -10.21 -0.04 -5.14
N GLU A 38 -10.77 0.10 -6.35
CA GLU A 38 -9.98 0.35 -7.55
C GLU A 38 -10.77 1.10 -8.61
N GLY A 39 -10.05 1.73 -9.54
CA GLY A 39 -10.65 2.40 -10.68
C GLY A 39 -11.63 3.49 -10.26
N ASP A 40 -12.83 3.47 -10.83
CA ASP A 40 -13.85 4.49 -10.58
C ASP A 40 -14.32 4.51 -9.12
N GLU A 41 -14.10 3.46 -8.38
CA GLU A 41 -14.42 3.43 -6.95
C GLU A 41 -13.61 4.43 -6.13
N LEU A 42 -12.44 4.79 -6.62
CA LEU A 42 -11.55 5.77 -5.97
C LEU A 42 -11.98 7.21 -6.19
N LYS A 43 -12.90 7.46 -7.13
CA LYS A 43 -13.51 8.78 -7.38
C LYS A 43 -12.50 9.89 -7.66
N ASN A 44 -11.35 9.56 -8.23
CA ASN A 44 -10.24 10.49 -8.46
C ASN A 44 -9.70 11.14 -7.18
N LYS A 45 -10.07 10.61 -6.01
CA LYS A 45 -9.58 11.13 -4.72
C LYS A 45 -8.35 10.39 -4.24
N ALA A 46 -8.18 9.16 -4.69
CA ALA A 46 -7.01 8.34 -4.37
C ALA A 46 -6.55 7.59 -5.61
N LYS A 47 -5.29 7.22 -5.64
CA LYS A 47 -4.68 6.42 -6.71
C LYS A 47 -4.60 4.96 -6.34
N VAL A 48 -4.42 4.68 -5.06
CA VAL A 48 -4.23 3.33 -4.53
C VAL A 48 -4.95 3.23 -3.19
N PHE A 49 -5.60 2.12 -2.99
CA PHE A 49 -6.16 1.73 -1.70
C PHE A 49 -6.07 0.21 -1.63
N ALA A 50 -4.97 -0.29 -1.08
CA ALA A 50 -4.60 -1.68 -1.21
C ALA A 50 -4.00 -2.25 0.07
N LYS A 51 -4.05 -3.57 0.17
CA LYS A 51 -3.29 -4.32 1.17
C LYS A 51 -2.06 -4.90 0.47
N LEU A 52 -0.88 -4.58 0.98
CA LEU A 52 0.38 -5.08 0.45
C LEU A 52 0.93 -6.16 1.36
N THR A 53 1.46 -7.20 0.74
CA THR A 53 2.21 -8.25 1.43
C THR A 53 3.61 -8.29 0.84
N VAL A 54 4.59 -7.95 1.67
CA VAL A 54 6.01 -7.87 1.29
C VAL A 54 6.74 -9.07 1.89
N PRO A 55 7.15 -10.04 1.06
CA PRO A 55 7.87 -11.21 1.57
C PRO A 55 9.21 -10.83 2.20
N VAL A 56 9.77 -11.76 2.97
CA VAL A 56 11.11 -11.59 3.54
C VAL A 56 12.11 -11.29 2.42
N GLY A 57 12.92 -10.24 2.62
CA GLY A 57 13.93 -9.81 1.65
C GLY A 57 13.41 -8.92 0.54
N ALA A 58 12.09 -8.71 0.46
CA ALA A 58 11.50 -7.84 -0.56
C ALA A 58 11.34 -6.41 -0.06
N SER A 59 11.14 -5.50 -1.00
CA SER A 59 11.02 -4.07 -0.68
C SER A 59 10.22 -3.31 -1.74
N VAL A 60 9.52 -2.28 -1.31
CA VAL A 60 9.05 -1.20 -2.19
C VAL A 60 10.22 -0.23 -2.36
N GLY A 61 10.62 0.05 -3.59
CA GLY A 61 11.79 0.85 -3.88
C GLY A 61 11.63 2.33 -3.51
N LEU A 62 12.76 3.03 -3.51
CA LEU A 62 12.80 4.46 -3.20
C LEU A 62 12.02 5.25 -4.25
N HIS A 63 11.11 6.09 -3.79
CA HIS A 63 10.29 6.95 -4.65
C HIS A 63 9.79 8.16 -3.87
N GLU A 64 9.23 9.13 -4.59
CA GLU A 64 8.79 10.39 -4.03
C GLU A 64 7.33 10.67 -4.39
N HIS A 65 6.60 11.30 -3.48
CA HIS A 65 5.22 11.75 -3.69
C HIS A 65 5.17 13.27 -3.71
N THR A 66 4.78 13.87 -4.84
CA THR A 66 4.70 15.32 -5.02
C THR A 66 3.28 15.83 -5.26
N ASP A 67 2.47 15.08 -6.01
CA ASP A 67 1.07 15.45 -6.32
C ASP A 67 0.08 14.69 -5.44
N ASP A 68 0.57 13.93 -4.51
CA ASP A 68 -0.21 13.07 -3.64
C ASP A 68 0.55 12.85 -2.34
N TYR A 69 -0.06 12.13 -1.43
CA TYR A 69 0.65 11.60 -0.26
C TYR A 69 0.27 10.14 -0.05
N GLU A 70 1.13 9.41 0.64
CA GLU A 70 0.91 8.00 0.92
C GLU A 70 0.88 7.74 2.41
N VAL A 71 -0.04 6.87 2.82
CA VAL A 71 -0.13 6.38 4.19
C VAL A 71 0.02 4.87 4.16
N TYR A 72 0.90 4.34 5.01
CA TYR A 72 0.93 2.91 5.33
C TYR A 72 0.44 2.71 6.76
N TYR A 73 -0.41 1.75 6.94
CA TYR A 73 -0.77 1.27 8.27
C TYR A 73 -0.31 -0.17 8.41
N ILE A 74 0.66 -0.40 9.29
CA ILE A 74 1.30 -1.72 9.42
C ILE A 74 0.38 -2.64 10.20
N LEU A 75 0.03 -3.77 9.60
CA LEU A 75 -0.85 -4.78 10.19
C LEU A 75 -0.05 -5.88 10.89
N SER A 76 1.05 -6.33 10.28
CA SER A 76 1.89 -7.39 10.86
C SER A 76 3.27 -7.36 10.24
N GLY A 77 4.22 -7.97 10.93
CA GLY A 77 5.61 -8.03 10.50
C GLY A 77 6.42 -6.81 10.91
N LYS A 78 7.64 -6.73 10.41
CA LYS A 78 8.58 -5.65 10.70
C LYS A 78 9.16 -5.11 9.39
N GLY A 79 9.29 -3.80 9.32
CA GLY A 79 9.88 -3.14 8.18
C GLY A 79 10.86 -2.05 8.57
N LYS A 80 11.63 -1.59 7.59
CA LYS A 80 12.47 -0.40 7.71
C LYS A 80 12.02 0.60 6.67
N VAL A 81 11.88 1.85 7.10
CA VAL A 81 11.49 2.98 6.26
C VAL A 81 12.52 4.10 6.37
N LEU A 82 12.52 4.98 5.37
CA LEU A 82 13.33 6.19 5.40
C LEU A 82 12.47 7.31 6.01
N ASP A 83 12.94 7.94 7.07
CA ASP A 83 12.27 9.06 7.74
C ASP A 83 13.26 10.17 7.97
N ASN A 84 13.08 11.32 7.30
CA ASN A 84 13.99 12.46 7.36
C ASN A 84 15.46 12.07 7.13
N GLY A 85 15.71 11.17 6.18
CA GLY A 85 17.04 10.71 5.85
C GLY A 85 17.59 9.63 6.79
N GLU A 86 16.83 9.22 7.78
CA GLU A 86 17.23 8.16 8.71
C GLU A 86 16.41 6.90 8.46
N VAL A 87 17.06 5.76 8.63
CA VAL A 87 16.39 4.45 8.54
C VAL A 87 15.77 4.13 9.89
N VAL A 88 14.45 3.95 9.90
CA VAL A 88 13.66 3.70 11.12
C VAL A 88 12.92 2.40 10.99
N GLU A 89 12.93 1.59 12.05
CA GLU A 89 12.16 0.35 12.11
C GLU A 89 10.71 0.63 12.47
N VAL A 90 9.79 -0.06 11.80
CA VAL A 90 8.34 0.01 12.05
C VAL A 90 7.77 -1.39 12.23
N GLY A 91 6.65 -1.47 12.92
CA GLY A 91 5.95 -2.72 13.17
C GLY A 91 4.45 -2.51 13.29
N ALA A 92 3.74 -3.57 13.66
CA ALA A 92 2.28 -3.58 13.72
C ALA A 92 1.73 -2.40 14.54
N GLY A 93 0.77 -1.69 13.98
CA GLY A 93 0.15 -0.52 14.59
C GLY A 93 0.82 0.81 14.26
N ASP A 94 1.99 0.78 13.65
CA ASP A 94 2.68 2.02 13.24
C ASP A 94 2.08 2.58 11.95
N VAL A 95 2.14 3.89 11.81
CA VAL A 95 1.69 4.61 10.62
C VAL A 95 2.89 5.30 9.98
N VAL A 96 3.03 5.12 8.66
CA VAL A 96 4.00 5.85 7.86
C VAL A 96 3.24 6.87 7.01
N TYR A 97 3.63 8.13 7.07
CA TYR A 97 2.99 9.20 6.30
C TYR A 97 4.05 9.89 5.45
N ALA A 98 3.95 9.74 4.14
CA ALA A 98 4.92 10.27 3.20
C ALA A 98 4.28 11.34 2.30
N ILE A 99 4.70 12.59 2.49
CA ILE A 99 4.32 13.73 1.67
C ILE A 99 5.55 14.57 1.36
N ASP A 100 5.72 14.94 0.08
CA ASP A 100 6.84 15.78 -0.39
C ASP A 100 8.22 15.26 0.05
N THR A 101 8.38 13.94 0.09
CA THR A 101 9.62 13.31 0.54
C THR A 101 9.86 12.00 -0.18
N GLU A 102 11.12 11.60 -0.25
CA GLU A 102 11.48 10.26 -0.71
C GLU A 102 11.22 9.26 0.42
N HIS A 103 10.70 8.10 0.05
CA HIS A 103 10.54 7.03 1.00
C HIS A 103 10.67 5.65 0.34
N TYR A 104 10.91 4.66 1.14
CA TYR A 104 10.87 3.26 0.78
C TYR A 104 10.36 2.47 1.98
N ILE A 105 10.03 1.20 1.76
CA ILE A 105 9.81 0.26 2.86
C ILE A 105 10.38 -1.10 2.46
N GLU A 106 11.11 -1.72 3.37
CA GLU A 106 11.63 -3.07 3.16
C GLU A 106 11.21 -3.97 4.32
N ASN A 107 11.05 -5.24 4.02
CA ASN A 107 10.82 -6.24 5.07
C ASN A 107 12.15 -6.50 5.78
N SER A 108 12.22 -6.18 7.06
CA SER A 108 13.41 -6.37 7.90
C SER A 108 13.23 -7.52 8.91
N GLY A 109 12.11 -8.21 8.83
CA GLY A 109 11.79 -9.30 9.74
C GLY A 109 11.99 -10.68 9.13
N ASP A 110 11.45 -11.67 9.80
CA ASP A 110 11.53 -13.09 9.42
C ASP A 110 10.18 -13.67 8.97
N GLU A 111 9.18 -12.81 8.83
CA GLU A 111 7.85 -13.16 8.33
C GLU A 111 7.38 -12.08 7.35
N ASP A 112 6.26 -12.33 6.67
CA ASP A 112 5.68 -11.34 5.76
C ASP A 112 5.40 -10.03 6.48
N LEU A 113 5.73 -8.93 5.81
CA LEU A 113 5.33 -7.58 6.23
C LEU A 113 4.04 -7.24 5.51
N VAL A 114 2.99 -6.96 6.26
CA VAL A 114 1.65 -6.69 5.71
C VAL A 114 1.19 -5.32 6.17
N PHE A 115 0.74 -4.51 5.23
CA PHE A 115 0.24 -3.17 5.55
C PHE A 115 -0.81 -2.70 4.54
N LEU A 116 -1.64 -1.77 4.99
CA LEU A 116 -2.54 -1.04 4.12
C LEU A 116 -1.78 0.12 3.51
N ALA A 117 -1.94 0.34 2.23
CA ALA A 117 -1.34 1.45 1.49
C ALA A 117 -2.43 2.28 0.84
N VAL A 118 -2.44 3.58 1.12
CA VAL A 118 -3.39 4.52 0.53
C VAL A 118 -2.62 5.69 -0.05
N ILE A 119 -2.81 5.95 -1.34
CA ILE A 119 -2.23 7.13 -2.00
C ILE A 119 -3.38 8.08 -2.32
N VAL A 120 -3.37 9.23 -1.68
CA VAL A 120 -4.43 10.25 -1.77
C VAL A 120 -3.96 11.40 -2.64
N ASN A 121 -4.80 11.81 -3.58
CA ASN A 121 -4.52 12.97 -4.44
C ASN A 121 -4.64 14.27 -3.66
N LEU A 122 -3.71 15.17 -3.92
CA LEU A 122 -3.76 16.54 -3.40
C LEU A 122 -4.65 17.43 -4.26
#